data_6c0ed514028fc5aa0aff7d586b4ee1f3
#
_entry.id   6c0ed514028fc5aa0aff7d586b4ee1f3
#
_cell.length_a   1.000
_cell.length_b   1.000
_cell.length_c   1.000
_cell.angle_alpha   90.00
_cell.angle_beta   90.00
_cell.angle_gamma   90.00
#
_symmetry.space_group_name_H-M   'P 1'
#
loop_
_entity.id
_entity.type
_entity.pdbx_description
1 polymer ?
#
loop_
_entity_poly.entity_id
_entity_poly.type
_entity_poly.pdbx_seq_one_letter_code
_entity_poly.pdbx_strand_id
1 'polypeptide(L)'
;MLLFEKFGQHQPLNRQAERYAREGVDLSLSTLADQVGAAVAALAPLHVRIERHVMAAGRLHGDDTTVPVLAKGRTRTGRLWVYVRDDRPFGGQAPPAALFHYSSDRRGEHPERHLEGWSGILQADAYAGFGGLYAEGRDPAPVVSALCWAHARRKFYEPADIAAGTRRGKAAPPISPLALEAVRRMDAIFDAERAINGAREDARLAARRETIAPMVADLERWMREERARLSRHAPVAKAMDYMLSRWPGFASFIEDGRACLTNNAAERALRGVALGRKAWLFAGSDRGGARTAFVYGLIATAKLNGIEPQAWLADVLTPIADMPTSRLDDLLPWNWTATIAAAQAA
;
A
#
# COMPACT_ATOMS: atom_id res chain seq x y z
N MET A 1 19.88 -12.06 9.90
CA MET A 1 19.89 -12.95 8.73
C MET A 1 18.52 -13.60 8.49
N LEU A 2 18.04 -14.53 9.32
CA LEU A 2 16.82 -15.33 9.14
C LEU A 2 15.57 -14.52 8.74
N LEU A 3 15.26 -13.41 9.42
CA LEU A 3 14.11 -12.56 9.11
C LEU A 3 14.20 -11.93 7.72
N PHE A 4 15.35 -11.35 7.40
CA PHE A 4 15.53 -10.68 6.11
C PHE A 4 15.51 -11.68 4.95
N GLU A 5 16.15 -12.84 5.10
CA GLU A 5 16.07 -13.90 4.09
C GLU A 5 14.62 -14.37 3.84
N LYS A 6 13.84 -14.53 4.92
CA LYS A 6 12.44 -14.96 4.79
C LYS A 6 11.55 -13.92 4.16
N PHE A 7 11.60 -12.67 4.62
CA PHE A 7 10.63 -11.63 4.26
C PHE A 7 11.17 -10.59 3.27
N GLY A 8 12.48 -10.36 3.25
CA GLY A 8 13.15 -9.47 2.32
C GLY A 8 13.60 -10.15 1.03
N GLN A 9 14.15 -11.37 1.13
CA GLN A 9 14.63 -12.20 0.02
C GLN A 9 13.62 -13.30 -0.39
N HIS A 10 12.49 -13.39 0.32
CA HIS A 10 11.40 -14.34 0.03
C HIS A 10 11.78 -15.81 0.13
N GLN A 11 12.83 -16.16 0.86
CA GLN A 11 13.31 -17.52 1.02
C GLN A 11 12.53 -18.24 2.13
N PRO A 12 11.75 -19.30 1.84
CA PRO A 12 10.99 -20.02 2.85
C PRO A 12 11.92 -20.73 3.85
N LEU A 13 11.41 -20.94 5.09
CA LEU A 13 12.22 -21.52 6.18
C LEU A 13 12.77 -22.93 5.85
N ASN A 14 12.03 -23.76 5.11
CA ASN A 14 12.51 -25.07 4.68
C ASN A 14 13.77 -24.95 3.81
N ARG A 15 13.81 -24.01 2.87
CA ARG A 15 15.01 -23.78 2.03
C ARG A 15 16.17 -23.22 2.85
N GLN A 16 15.88 -22.41 3.86
CA GLN A 16 16.91 -21.93 4.77
C GLN A 16 17.47 -23.10 5.62
N ALA A 17 16.61 -23.99 6.15
CA ALA A 17 17.04 -25.17 6.87
C ALA A 17 17.92 -26.09 6.01
N GLU A 18 17.52 -26.35 4.75
CA GLU A 18 18.30 -27.12 3.80
C GLU A 18 19.67 -26.50 3.51
N ARG A 19 19.74 -25.16 3.42
CA ARG A 19 21.00 -24.45 3.24
C ARG A 19 21.89 -24.60 4.47
N TYR A 20 21.36 -24.34 5.68
CA TYR A 20 22.12 -24.47 6.91
C TYR A 20 22.65 -25.91 7.10
N ALA A 21 21.85 -26.94 6.79
CA ALA A 21 22.31 -28.33 6.85
C ALA A 21 23.49 -28.60 5.90
N ARG A 22 23.47 -28.01 4.68
CA ARG A 22 24.63 -28.13 3.75
C ARG A 22 25.88 -27.39 4.26
N GLU A 23 25.68 -26.34 5.05
CA GLU A 23 26.75 -25.58 5.71
C GLU A 23 27.21 -26.24 7.04
N GLY A 24 26.67 -27.42 7.37
CA GLY A 24 27.02 -28.18 8.57
C GLY A 24 26.24 -27.79 9.82
N VAL A 25 25.20 -26.99 9.71
CA VAL A 25 24.37 -26.55 10.84
C VAL A 25 22.95 -27.12 10.69
N ASP A 26 22.61 -28.13 11.49
CA ASP A 26 21.29 -28.77 11.48
C ASP A 26 20.29 -27.98 12.35
N LEU A 27 19.36 -27.26 11.72
CA LEU A 27 18.31 -26.50 12.38
C LEU A 27 16.92 -26.96 11.92
N SER A 28 16.10 -27.39 12.87
CA SER A 28 14.73 -27.79 12.54
C SER A 28 13.86 -26.61 12.08
N LEU A 29 12.84 -26.90 11.28
CA LEU A 29 11.85 -25.88 10.88
C LEU A 29 11.15 -25.23 12.06
N SER A 30 10.88 -25.99 13.14
CA SER A 30 10.30 -25.46 14.37
C SER A 30 11.22 -24.45 15.03
N THR A 31 12.52 -24.79 15.16
CA THR A 31 13.53 -23.87 15.70
C THR A 31 13.58 -22.57 14.92
N LEU A 32 13.63 -22.64 13.59
CA LEU A 32 13.62 -21.43 12.74
C LEU A 32 12.33 -20.60 12.88
N ALA A 33 11.18 -21.28 12.99
CA ALA A 33 9.89 -20.60 13.19
C ALA A 33 9.79 -19.95 14.57
N ASP A 34 10.37 -20.56 15.60
CA ASP A 34 10.43 -20.02 16.97
C ASP A 34 11.36 -18.80 17.02
N GLN A 35 12.50 -18.84 16.35
CA GLN A 35 13.39 -17.68 16.22
C GLN A 35 12.72 -16.49 15.52
N VAL A 36 11.91 -16.74 14.46
CA VAL A 36 11.07 -15.70 13.86
C VAL A 36 10.09 -15.13 14.90
N GLY A 37 9.49 -15.99 15.72
CA GLY A 37 8.57 -15.55 16.78
C GLY A 37 9.25 -14.71 17.85
N ALA A 38 10.42 -15.12 18.32
CA ALA A 38 11.21 -14.40 19.31
C ALA A 38 11.64 -13.02 18.79
N ALA A 39 12.13 -12.95 17.55
CA ALA A 39 12.50 -11.69 16.93
C ALA A 39 11.30 -10.72 16.76
N VAL A 40 10.11 -11.23 16.37
CA VAL A 40 8.88 -10.44 16.32
C VAL A 40 8.52 -9.89 17.70
N ALA A 41 8.64 -10.69 18.76
CA ALA A 41 8.37 -10.24 20.12
C ALA A 41 9.37 -9.15 20.57
N ALA A 42 10.66 -9.33 20.28
CA ALA A 42 11.68 -8.34 20.60
C ALA A 42 11.46 -7.00 19.87
N LEU A 43 11.01 -7.04 18.62
CA LEU A 43 10.77 -5.86 17.79
C LEU A 43 9.38 -5.21 18.02
N ALA A 44 8.49 -5.81 18.83
CA ALA A 44 7.15 -5.30 19.08
C ALA A 44 7.12 -3.83 19.58
N PRO A 45 8.03 -3.38 20.48
CA PRO A 45 8.05 -1.98 20.91
C PRO A 45 8.31 -0.97 19.79
N LEU A 46 9.08 -1.33 18.76
CA LEU A 46 9.30 -0.48 17.59
C LEU A 46 8.08 -0.47 16.67
N HIS A 47 7.42 -1.61 16.50
CA HIS A 47 6.20 -1.69 15.71
C HIS A 47 5.12 -0.76 16.27
N VAL A 48 4.92 -0.74 17.59
CA VAL A 48 3.96 0.17 18.26
C VAL A 48 4.30 1.65 17.98
N ARG A 49 5.58 2.01 17.91
CA ARG A 49 6.00 3.37 17.59
C ARG A 49 5.73 3.73 16.13
N ILE A 50 6.02 2.80 15.21
CA ILE A 50 5.72 2.97 13.79
C ILE A 50 4.19 3.09 13.60
N GLU A 51 3.39 2.26 14.25
CA GLU A 51 1.93 2.33 14.22
C GLU A 51 1.44 3.69 14.69
N ARG A 52 1.89 4.18 15.84
CA ARG A 52 1.55 5.50 16.36
C ARG A 52 1.93 6.61 15.36
N HIS A 53 3.09 6.51 14.74
CA HIS A 53 3.56 7.46 13.73
C HIS A 53 2.66 7.43 12.48
N VAL A 54 2.28 6.26 11.99
CA VAL A 54 1.38 6.11 10.83
C VAL A 54 -0.01 6.64 11.17
N MET A 55 -0.56 6.27 12.33
CA MET A 55 -1.89 6.70 12.76
C MET A 55 -1.99 8.19 13.13
N ALA A 56 -0.87 8.87 13.31
CA ALA A 56 -0.84 10.34 13.49
C ALA A 56 -0.96 11.12 12.17
N ALA A 57 -0.97 10.44 11.02
CA ALA A 57 -1.07 11.10 9.71
C ALA A 57 -2.48 11.61 9.43
N GLY A 58 -2.60 12.80 8.84
CA GLY A 58 -3.89 13.33 8.35
C GLY A 58 -4.32 12.73 7.01
N ARG A 59 -3.45 11.97 6.34
CA ARG A 59 -3.73 11.23 5.10
C ARG A 59 -2.96 9.90 5.09
N LEU A 60 -3.66 8.81 4.76
CA LEU A 60 -3.07 7.49 4.57
C LEU A 60 -3.39 6.96 3.17
N HIS A 61 -2.46 6.19 2.62
CA HIS A 61 -2.74 5.29 1.51
C HIS A 61 -3.12 3.92 2.07
N GLY A 62 -4.24 3.35 1.62
CA GLY A 62 -4.72 2.04 2.07
C GLY A 62 -4.94 1.09 0.89
N ASP A 63 -4.52 -0.18 1.05
CA ASP A 63 -4.74 -1.23 0.05
C ASP A 63 -4.66 -2.61 0.72
N ASP A 64 -5.07 -3.66 -0.01
CA ASP A 64 -4.94 -5.03 0.48
C ASP A 64 -4.49 -6.00 -0.62
N THR A 65 -3.89 -7.10 -0.20
CA THR A 65 -3.55 -8.19 -1.10
C THR A 65 -3.85 -9.55 -0.49
N THR A 66 -4.09 -10.54 -1.35
CA THR A 66 -4.30 -11.93 -0.90
C THR A 66 -3.02 -12.54 -0.35
N VAL A 67 -3.16 -13.33 0.71
CA VAL A 67 -2.16 -14.26 1.18
C VAL A 67 -2.78 -15.66 1.35
N PRO A 68 -2.30 -16.68 0.63
CA PRO A 68 -2.72 -18.05 0.88
C PRO A 68 -2.26 -18.49 2.26
N VAL A 69 -3.12 -19.18 3.00
CA VAL A 69 -2.84 -19.71 4.33
C VAL A 69 -3.16 -21.19 4.35
N LEU A 70 -2.24 -22.00 4.89
CA LEU A 70 -2.41 -23.45 4.96
C LEU A 70 -3.63 -23.82 5.81
N ALA A 71 -4.43 -24.74 5.29
CA ALA A 71 -5.57 -25.34 5.96
C ALA A 71 -5.58 -26.85 5.66
N LYS A 72 -6.37 -27.61 6.40
CA LYS A 72 -6.44 -29.09 6.19
C LYS A 72 -6.87 -29.41 4.74
N GLY A 73 -5.97 -30.04 3.99
CA GLY A 73 -6.20 -30.47 2.61
C GLY A 73 -6.31 -29.37 1.55
N ARG A 74 -6.14 -28.10 1.91
CA ARG A 74 -6.24 -26.95 0.99
C ARG A 74 -5.50 -25.72 1.53
N THR A 75 -5.49 -24.64 0.77
CA THR A 75 -5.23 -23.30 1.30
C THR A 75 -6.53 -22.52 1.40
N ARG A 76 -6.62 -21.61 2.37
CA ARG A 76 -7.64 -20.56 2.44
C ARG A 76 -7.00 -19.22 2.10
N THR A 77 -7.81 -18.26 1.71
CA THR A 77 -7.34 -16.92 1.33
C THR A 77 -7.49 -15.96 2.50
N GLY A 78 -6.38 -15.62 3.13
CA GLY A 78 -6.28 -14.48 4.05
C GLY A 78 -5.92 -13.21 3.30
N ARG A 79 -5.80 -12.10 4.03
CA ARG A 79 -5.47 -10.77 3.52
C ARG A 79 -4.34 -10.13 4.30
N LEU A 80 -3.51 -9.40 3.58
CA LEU A 80 -2.60 -8.43 4.15
C LEU A 80 -3.06 -7.04 3.72
N TRP A 81 -3.39 -6.23 4.70
CA TRP A 81 -3.76 -4.82 4.55
C TRP A 81 -2.53 -3.97 4.78
N VAL A 82 -2.41 -2.87 4.07
CA VAL A 82 -1.34 -1.90 4.29
C VAL A 82 -1.90 -0.50 4.40
N TYR A 83 -1.37 0.25 5.36
CA TYR A 83 -1.59 1.68 5.51
C TYR A 83 -0.24 2.38 5.44
N VAL A 84 -0.11 3.35 4.52
CA VAL A 84 1.17 4.04 4.29
C VAL A 84 1.01 5.52 4.53
N ARG A 85 1.82 6.05 5.43
CA ARG A 85 2.10 7.47 5.56
C ARG A 85 3.23 7.83 4.59
N ASP A 86 2.98 8.74 3.67
CA ASP A 86 4.00 9.32 2.80
C ASP A 86 3.64 10.77 2.48
N ASP A 87 4.13 11.70 3.26
CA ASP A 87 3.75 13.11 3.19
C ASP A 87 4.58 13.90 2.15
N ARG A 88 5.58 13.27 1.53
CA ARG A 88 6.48 13.88 0.52
C ARG A 88 5.74 14.49 -0.68
N PRO A 89 4.66 13.88 -1.22
CA PRO A 89 3.93 14.46 -2.35
C PRO A 89 3.37 15.87 -2.12
N PHE A 90 3.14 16.25 -0.86
CA PHE A 90 2.67 17.59 -0.48
C PHE A 90 3.67 18.37 0.38
N GLY A 91 4.98 18.05 0.24
CA GLY A 91 6.06 18.76 0.93
C GLY A 91 6.14 18.52 2.43
N GLY A 92 5.42 17.53 2.94
CA GLY A 92 5.48 17.16 4.36
C GLY A 92 6.83 16.55 4.75
N GLN A 93 7.29 16.85 5.95
CA GLN A 93 8.62 16.47 6.45
C GLN A 93 8.58 15.18 7.29
N ALA A 94 7.40 14.67 7.61
CA ALA A 94 7.29 13.46 8.40
C ALA A 94 7.86 12.25 7.66
N PRO A 95 8.68 11.41 8.32
CA PRO A 95 9.26 10.23 7.70
C PRO A 95 8.18 9.29 7.15
N PRO A 96 8.35 8.74 5.95
CA PRO A 96 7.40 7.78 5.40
C PRO A 96 7.46 6.46 6.17
N ALA A 97 6.29 5.86 6.40
CA ALA A 97 6.19 4.58 7.11
C ALA A 97 5.01 3.74 6.60
N ALA A 98 5.12 2.43 6.76
CA ALA A 98 4.10 1.47 6.35
C ALA A 98 3.72 0.56 7.52
N LEU A 99 2.41 0.44 7.75
CA LEU A 99 1.82 -0.46 8.74
C LEU A 99 1.06 -1.55 8.02
N PHE A 100 1.32 -2.82 8.38
CA PHE A 100 0.60 -3.95 7.81
C PHE A 100 -0.22 -4.67 8.86
N HIS A 101 -1.41 -5.12 8.47
CA HIS A 101 -2.26 -6.00 9.27
C HIS A 101 -2.61 -7.26 8.49
N TYR A 102 -2.83 -8.34 9.22
CA TYR A 102 -3.32 -9.59 8.68
C TYR A 102 -4.77 -9.83 9.09
N SER A 103 -5.57 -10.36 8.16
CA SER A 103 -6.91 -10.89 8.46
C SER A 103 -7.17 -12.21 7.74
N SER A 104 -8.08 -13.02 8.29
CA SER A 104 -8.45 -14.31 7.74
C SER A 104 -9.31 -14.21 6.48
N ASP A 105 -9.92 -13.06 6.23
CA ASP A 105 -10.79 -12.77 5.10
C ASP A 105 -10.73 -11.27 4.72
N ARG A 106 -11.59 -10.84 3.78
CA ARG A 106 -11.64 -9.46 3.26
C ARG A 106 -12.85 -8.66 3.76
N ARG A 107 -13.41 -8.94 4.93
CA ARG A 107 -14.59 -8.21 5.42
C ARG A 107 -14.24 -6.78 5.83
N GLY A 108 -15.24 -5.88 5.74
CA GLY A 108 -15.10 -4.47 6.10
C GLY A 108 -14.79 -4.23 7.58
N GLU A 109 -15.17 -5.14 8.48
CA GLU A 109 -14.84 -5.08 9.90
C GLU A 109 -13.34 -4.98 10.20
N HIS A 110 -12.49 -5.50 9.28
CA HIS A 110 -11.05 -5.45 9.46
C HIS A 110 -10.50 -4.04 9.28
N PRO A 111 -10.69 -3.34 8.15
CA PRO A 111 -10.24 -1.95 8.03
C PRO A 111 -10.91 -1.01 9.03
N GLU A 112 -12.17 -1.25 9.43
CA GLU A 112 -12.83 -0.48 10.49
C GLU A 112 -12.07 -0.58 11.81
N ARG A 113 -11.69 -1.80 12.22
CA ARG A 113 -10.88 -2.03 13.43
C ARG A 113 -9.45 -1.50 13.29
N HIS A 114 -8.79 -1.67 12.12
CA HIS A 114 -7.43 -1.18 11.92
C HIS A 114 -7.33 0.34 12.02
N LEU A 115 -8.37 1.05 11.61
CA LEU A 115 -8.46 2.51 11.60
C LEU A 115 -9.39 3.05 12.69
N GLU A 116 -9.71 2.24 13.70
CA GLU A 116 -10.46 2.70 14.87
C GLU A 116 -9.76 3.91 15.52
N GLY A 117 -10.51 4.93 15.85
CA GLY A 117 -9.98 6.17 16.41
C GLY A 117 -9.19 7.07 15.44
N TRP A 118 -8.97 6.65 14.19
CA TRP A 118 -8.32 7.48 13.18
C TRP A 118 -9.36 8.19 12.29
N SER A 119 -9.10 9.45 11.97
CA SER A 119 -9.83 10.22 10.96
C SER A 119 -8.86 10.98 10.07
N GLY A 120 -9.25 11.23 8.83
CA GLY A 120 -8.40 11.87 7.84
C GLY A 120 -8.78 11.47 6.43
N ILE A 121 -7.86 11.58 5.48
CA ILE A 121 -8.06 11.20 4.08
C ILE A 121 -7.53 9.79 3.87
N LEU A 122 -8.38 8.86 3.44
CA LEU A 122 -7.96 7.54 2.99
C LEU A 122 -7.88 7.50 1.46
N GLN A 123 -6.67 7.44 0.95
CA GLN A 123 -6.37 7.24 -0.46
C GLN A 123 -6.36 5.74 -0.76
N ALA A 124 -7.41 5.25 -1.43
CA ALA A 124 -7.57 3.81 -1.66
C ALA A 124 -8.25 3.52 -3.03
N ASP A 125 -8.44 2.24 -3.32
CA ASP A 125 -9.34 1.84 -4.39
C ASP A 125 -10.81 1.95 -3.92
N ALA A 126 -11.76 1.66 -4.83
CA ALA A 126 -13.19 1.70 -4.51
C ALA A 126 -13.69 0.38 -3.89
N TYR A 127 -12.92 -0.22 -3.00
CA TYR A 127 -13.35 -1.42 -2.29
C TYR A 127 -14.51 -1.13 -1.33
N ALA A 128 -15.61 -1.86 -1.49
CA ALA A 128 -16.83 -1.64 -0.71
C ALA A 128 -16.66 -1.83 0.82
N GLY A 129 -15.69 -2.65 1.24
CA GLY A 129 -15.39 -2.88 2.65
C GLY A 129 -14.82 -1.68 3.40
N PHE A 130 -14.46 -0.60 2.70
CA PHE A 130 -14.13 0.68 3.35
C PHE A 130 -15.37 1.53 3.67
N GLY A 131 -16.58 1.08 3.26
CA GLY A 131 -17.80 1.87 3.40
C GLY A 131 -18.12 2.31 4.83
N GLY A 132 -17.90 1.45 5.83
CA GLY A 132 -18.10 1.80 7.23
C GLY A 132 -17.21 2.95 7.74
N LEU A 133 -16.02 3.12 7.16
CA LEU A 133 -15.12 4.22 7.48
C LEU A 133 -15.66 5.59 7.04
N TYR A 134 -16.50 5.62 6.00
CA TYR A 134 -17.07 6.83 5.42
C TYR A 134 -18.44 7.20 5.98
N ALA A 135 -18.98 6.42 6.93
CA ALA A 135 -20.29 6.64 7.51
C ALA A 135 -20.34 7.95 8.33
N GLU A 136 -21.40 8.75 8.17
CA GLU A 136 -21.57 10.06 8.81
C GLU A 136 -21.53 9.98 10.36
N GLY A 137 -22.03 8.89 10.96
CA GLY A 137 -22.04 8.70 12.41
C GLY A 137 -20.76 8.08 13.00
N ARG A 138 -19.69 7.96 12.22
CA ARG A 138 -18.45 7.34 12.71
C ARG A 138 -17.70 8.23 13.70
N ASP A 139 -17.21 7.61 14.79
CA ASP A 139 -16.35 8.24 15.80
C ASP A 139 -14.85 7.99 15.45
N PRO A 140 -13.93 8.97 15.53
CA PRO A 140 -14.11 10.35 15.94
C PRO A 140 -14.71 11.26 14.86
N ALA A 141 -14.69 10.85 13.61
CA ALA A 141 -15.28 11.52 12.44
C ALA A 141 -15.27 10.58 11.23
N PRO A 142 -16.12 10.81 10.22
CA PRO A 142 -16.03 10.13 8.94
C PRO A 142 -14.65 10.31 8.30
N VAL A 143 -14.14 9.24 7.72
CA VAL A 143 -12.93 9.28 6.88
C VAL A 143 -13.30 9.86 5.52
N VAL A 144 -12.48 10.77 5.00
CA VAL A 144 -12.65 11.31 3.65
C VAL A 144 -12.12 10.30 2.62
N SER A 145 -12.98 9.86 1.72
CA SER A 145 -12.58 8.95 0.64
C SER A 145 -11.89 9.72 -0.49
N ALA A 146 -10.65 9.32 -0.82
CA ALA A 146 -9.94 9.77 -2.02
C ALA A 146 -9.64 8.56 -2.90
N LEU A 147 -10.30 8.48 -4.06
CA LEU A 147 -10.23 7.31 -4.92
C LEU A 147 -9.06 7.38 -5.92
N CYS A 148 -8.46 6.22 -6.16
CA CYS A 148 -7.30 6.09 -7.05
C CYS A 148 -7.68 6.24 -8.54
N TRP A 149 -7.24 7.32 -9.17
CA TRP A 149 -7.43 7.58 -10.60
C TRP A 149 -6.71 6.58 -11.50
N ALA A 150 -5.59 6.01 -11.06
CA ALA A 150 -4.88 4.98 -11.84
C ALA A 150 -5.74 3.72 -12.01
N HIS A 151 -6.49 3.31 -10.98
CA HIS A 151 -7.45 2.21 -11.06
C HIS A 151 -8.61 2.52 -12.01
N ALA A 152 -9.13 3.73 -11.97
CA ALA A 152 -10.18 4.17 -12.89
C ALA A 152 -9.66 4.20 -14.34
N ARG A 153 -8.49 4.81 -14.57
CA ARG A 153 -7.85 4.90 -15.88
C ARG A 153 -7.64 3.51 -16.52
N ARG A 154 -7.24 2.52 -15.73
CA ARG A 154 -7.05 1.14 -16.22
C ARG A 154 -8.32 0.56 -16.83
N LYS A 155 -9.51 0.89 -16.31
CA LYS A 155 -10.79 0.42 -16.86
C LYS A 155 -11.09 0.98 -18.24
N PHE A 156 -10.58 2.17 -18.57
CA PHE A 156 -10.67 2.75 -19.92
C PHE A 156 -9.53 2.23 -20.82
N TYR A 157 -8.38 1.90 -20.26
CA TYR A 157 -7.24 1.41 -21.01
C TYR A 157 -7.50 0.09 -21.71
N GLU A 158 -8.26 -0.81 -21.06
CA GLU A 158 -8.64 -2.10 -21.64
C GLU A 158 -9.52 -1.96 -22.90
N PRO A 159 -10.64 -1.17 -22.89
CA PRO A 159 -11.43 -0.92 -24.09
C PRO A 159 -10.73 -0.05 -25.15
N ALA A 160 -9.73 0.76 -24.75
CA ALA A 160 -8.91 1.55 -25.68
C ALA A 160 -7.87 0.68 -26.41
N ASP A 161 -7.58 -0.51 -25.88
CA ASP A 161 -6.64 -1.52 -26.41
C ASP A 161 -5.26 -0.95 -26.86
N ILE A 162 -4.77 0.04 -26.13
CA ILE A 162 -3.50 0.72 -26.44
C ILE A 162 -2.31 -0.28 -26.40
N ALA A 163 -2.46 -1.37 -25.65
CA ALA A 163 -1.41 -2.39 -25.48
C ALA A 163 -1.56 -3.64 -26.34
N ALA A 164 -2.73 -3.97 -26.84
CA ALA A 164 -2.98 -5.23 -27.56
C ALA A 164 -2.73 -5.13 -29.06
N GLY A 165 -2.76 -3.94 -29.64
CA GLY A 165 -2.39 -3.70 -31.05
C GLY A 165 -0.99 -4.13 -31.42
N THR A 166 -0.12 -4.37 -30.41
CA THR A 166 1.24 -4.91 -30.58
C THR A 166 1.35 -6.42 -30.27
N ARG A 167 0.32 -7.05 -29.75
CA ARG A 167 0.33 -8.45 -29.34
C ARG A 167 -0.61 -9.30 -30.18
N ARG A 168 -0.09 -9.87 -31.28
CA ARG A 168 -0.62 -11.02 -32.04
C ARG A 168 -1.66 -10.73 -33.11
N GLY A 169 -1.43 -11.25 -34.29
CA GLY A 169 -2.27 -11.53 -35.44
C GLY A 169 -3.67 -12.17 -35.26
N LYS A 170 -4.36 -11.87 -34.17
CA LYS A 170 -5.80 -12.03 -34.01
C LYS A 170 -6.45 -10.67 -34.20
N ALA A 171 -7.57 -10.63 -34.92
CA ALA A 171 -8.38 -9.43 -35.07
C ALA A 171 -8.59 -8.79 -33.66
N ALA A 172 -7.85 -7.72 -33.36
CA ALA A 172 -8.03 -6.97 -32.13
C ALA A 172 -9.45 -6.37 -32.17
N PRO A 173 -10.18 -6.36 -31.04
CA PRO A 173 -11.45 -5.65 -31.01
C PRO A 173 -11.19 -4.18 -31.37
N PRO A 174 -12.14 -3.52 -32.07
CA PRO A 174 -11.94 -2.13 -32.50
C PRO A 174 -11.69 -1.25 -31.29
N ILE A 175 -10.65 -0.41 -31.38
CA ILE A 175 -10.31 0.59 -30.36
C ILE A 175 -11.53 1.49 -30.17
N SER A 176 -11.97 1.66 -28.91
CA SER A 176 -13.04 2.59 -28.59
C SER A 176 -12.52 4.03 -28.60
N PRO A 177 -12.96 4.88 -29.54
CA PRO A 177 -12.55 6.30 -29.56
C PRO A 177 -12.89 7.02 -28.26
N LEU A 178 -14.03 6.70 -27.64
CA LEU A 178 -14.45 7.27 -26.36
C LEU A 178 -13.54 6.83 -25.20
N ALA A 179 -13.10 5.57 -25.19
CA ALA A 179 -12.16 5.11 -24.17
C ALA A 179 -10.79 5.79 -24.35
N LEU A 180 -10.33 5.98 -25.57
CA LEU A 180 -9.09 6.69 -25.88
C LEU A 180 -9.18 8.17 -25.46
N GLU A 181 -10.29 8.84 -25.74
CA GLU A 181 -10.53 10.22 -25.32
C GLU A 181 -10.58 10.36 -23.80
N ALA A 182 -11.22 9.42 -23.09
CA ALA A 182 -11.20 9.41 -21.63
C ALA A 182 -9.77 9.28 -21.08
N VAL A 183 -8.97 8.38 -21.64
CA VAL A 183 -7.55 8.23 -21.25
C VAL A 183 -6.78 9.52 -21.49
N ARG A 184 -6.93 10.14 -22.65
CA ARG A 184 -6.24 11.40 -23.00
C ARG A 184 -6.58 12.53 -22.02
N ARG A 185 -7.85 12.69 -21.66
CA ARG A 185 -8.29 13.70 -20.67
C ARG A 185 -7.74 13.42 -19.29
N MET A 186 -7.73 12.15 -18.85
CA MET A 186 -7.12 11.76 -17.58
C MET A 186 -5.61 12.01 -17.59
N ASP A 187 -4.91 11.71 -18.69
CA ASP A 187 -3.47 11.93 -18.79
C ASP A 187 -3.11 13.41 -18.67
N ALA A 188 -3.90 14.30 -19.23
CA ALA A 188 -3.72 15.75 -19.07
C ALA A 188 -3.85 16.17 -17.57
N ILE A 189 -4.80 15.58 -16.82
CA ILE A 189 -4.95 15.83 -15.39
C ILE A 189 -3.72 15.26 -14.62
N PHE A 190 -3.24 14.06 -14.97
CA PHE A 190 -2.02 13.50 -14.39
C PHE A 190 -0.79 14.36 -14.65
N ASP A 191 -0.67 14.95 -15.85
CA ASP A 191 0.45 15.82 -16.20
C ASP A 191 0.42 17.13 -15.39
N ALA A 192 -0.75 17.73 -15.23
CA ALA A 192 -0.92 18.91 -14.39
C ALA A 192 -0.59 18.62 -12.91
N GLU A 193 -1.04 17.48 -12.37
CA GLU A 193 -0.70 17.05 -11.00
C GLU A 193 0.79 16.76 -10.81
N ARG A 194 1.46 16.24 -11.84
CA ARG A 194 2.92 15.98 -11.78
C ARG A 194 3.70 17.27 -11.60
N ALA A 195 3.26 18.36 -12.17
CA ALA A 195 3.92 19.66 -12.08
C ALA A 195 3.91 20.25 -10.64
N ILE A 196 2.95 19.86 -9.81
CA ILE A 196 2.81 20.33 -8.44
C ILE A 196 3.21 19.28 -7.39
N ASN A 197 3.76 18.15 -7.80
CA ASN A 197 4.19 17.10 -6.89
C ASN A 197 5.39 17.57 -6.06
N GLY A 198 5.31 17.42 -4.73
CA GLY A 198 6.32 17.92 -3.80
C GLY A 198 6.11 19.38 -3.35
N ALA A 199 5.21 20.13 -4.00
CA ALA A 199 4.82 21.44 -3.52
C ALA A 199 4.01 21.34 -2.21
N ARG A 200 4.03 22.41 -1.41
CA ARG A 200 3.29 22.48 -0.15
C ARG A 200 1.77 22.36 -0.39
N GLU A 201 1.07 21.90 0.65
CA GLU A 201 -0.38 21.67 0.64
C GLU A 201 -1.17 22.87 0.11
N ASP A 202 -0.89 24.08 0.61
CA ASP A 202 -1.53 25.32 0.20
C ASP A 202 -1.31 25.65 -1.29
N ALA A 203 -0.08 25.52 -1.76
CA ALA A 203 0.27 25.75 -3.17
C ALA A 203 -0.38 24.71 -4.08
N ARG A 204 -0.44 23.44 -3.67
CA ARG A 204 -1.14 22.40 -4.42
C ARG A 204 -2.64 22.70 -4.53
N LEU A 205 -3.26 23.10 -3.40
CA LEU A 205 -4.68 23.43 -3.37
C LEU A 205 -5.00 24.61 -4.30
N ALA A 206 -4.19 25.68 -4.28
CA ALA A 206 -4.35 26.83 -5.16
C ALA A 206 -4.26 26.42 -6.65
N ALA A 207 -3.19 25.70 -7.03
CA ALA A 207 -3.00 25.24 -8.41
C ALA A 207 -4.12 24.28 -8.88
N ARG A 208 -4.61 23.41 -8.00
CA ARG A 208 -5.75 22.54 -8.31
C ARG A 208 -7.01 23.30 -8.59
N ARG A 209 -7.35 24.30 -7.78
CA ARG A 209 -8.54 25.14 -7.99
C ARG A 209 -8.46 25.95 -9.27
N GLU A 210 -7.30 26.50 -9.59
CA GLU A 210 -7.09 27.32 -10.76
C GLU A 210 -7.05 26.50 -12.06
N THR A 211 -6.27 25.43 -12.08
CA THR A 211 -5.92 24.71 -13.32
C THR A 211 -6.62 23.37 -13.45
N ILE A 212 -6.68 22.57 -12.38
CA ILE A 212 -7.10 21.17 -12.49
C ILE A 212 -8.61 21.00 -12.30
N ALA A 213 -9.24 21.77 -11.43
CA ALA A 213 -10.68 21.69 -11.21
C ALA A 213 -11.52 21.92 -12.49
N PRO A 214 -11.20 22.91 -13.37
CA PRO A 214 -11.87 23.03 -14.66
C PRO A 214 -11.73 21.79 -15.55
N MET A 215 -10.55 21.14 -15.56
CA MET A 215 -10.30 19.94 -16.34
C MET A 215 -11.12 18.74 -15.83
N VAL A 216 -11.22 18.60 -14.50
CA VAL A 216 -12.01 17.54 -13.84
C VAL A 216 -13.51 17.76 -14.09
N ALA A 217 -13.99 18.99 -13.99
CA ALA A 217 -15.38 19.33 -14.28
C ALA A 217 -15.74 19.09 -15.77
N ASP A 218 -14.81 19.40 -16.69
CA ASP A 218 -15.01 19.13 -18.12
C ASP A 218 -15.03 17.62 -18.42
N LEU A 219 -14.16 16.84 -17.78
CA LEU A 219 -14.17 15.37 -17.90
C LEU A 219 -15.49 14.78 -17.37
N GLU A 220 -15.99 15.26 -16.23
CA GLU A 220 -17.27 14.80 -15.67
C GLU A 220 -18.43 15.07 -16.62
N ARG A 221 -18.54 16.33 -17.08
CA ARG A 221 -19.60 16.76 -18.02
C ARG A 221 -19.56 15.88 -19.27
N TRP A 222 -18.40 15.77 -19.89
CA TRP A 222 -18.21 14.95 -21.08
C TRP A 222 -18.58 13.49 -20.85
N MET A 223 -18.14 12.88 -19.74
CA MET A 223 -18.51 11.50 -19.42
C MET A 223 -20.01 11.31 -19.23
N ARG A 224 -20.71 12.27 -18.61
CA ARG A 224 -22.18 12.20 -18.44
C ARG A 224 -22.92 12.30 -19.77
N GLU A 225 -22.48 13.20 -20.65
CA GLU A 225 -23.06 13.38 -21.98
C GLU A 225 -22.87 12.14 -22.85
N GLU A 226 -21.66 11.60 -22.93
CA GLU A 226 -21.38 10.42 -23.73
C GLU A 226 -22.04 9.16 -23.15
N ARG A 227 -22.04 9.03 -21.82
CA ARG A 227 -22.68 7.90 -21.14
C ARG A 227 -24.18 7.80 -21.46
N ALA A 228 -24.86 8.92 -21.58
CA ALA A 228 -26.28 8.98 -21.89
C ALA A 228 -26.63 8.36 -23.27
N ARG A 229 -25.65 8.35 -24.19
CA ARG A 229 -25.80 7.83 -25.55
C ARG A 229 -25.38 6.38 -25.73
N LEU A 230 -24.81 5.76 -24.67
CA LEU A 230 -24.21 4.44 -24.74
C LEU A 230 -25.14 3.35 -24.19
N SER A 231 -25.07 2.16 -24.82
CA SER A 231 -25.66 0.97 -24.23
C SER A 231 -25.01 0.66 -22.88
N ARG A 232 -25.83 0.26 -21.89
CA ARG A 232 -25.36 -0.19 -20.56
C ARG A 232 -24.38 -1.36 -20.61
N HIS A 233 -24.36 -2.11 -21.70
CA HIS A 233 -23.49 -3.28 -21.86
C HIS A 233 -22.13 -2.93 -22.47
N ALA A 234 -21.97 -1.73 -23.03
CA ALA A 234 -20.71 -1.31 -23.61
C ALA A 234 -19.58 -1.26 -22.54
N PRO A 235 -18.39 -1.81 -22.80
CA PRO A 235 -17.28 -1.78 -21.83
C PRO A 235 -16.94 -0.37 -21.37
N VAL A 236 -16.92 0.61 -22.28
CA VAL A 236 -16.63 2.01 -21.94
C VAL A 236 -17.72 2.62 -21.07
N ALA A 237 -19.01 2.24 -21.26
CA ALA A 237 -20.11 2.68 -20.40
C ALA A 237 -19.93 2.20 -18.97
N LYS A 238 -19.52 0.93 -18.78
CA LYS A 238 -19.22 0.38 -17.45
C LYS A 238 -18.05 1.09 -16.76
N ALA A 239 -17.03 1.50 -17.54
CA ALA A 239 -15.91 2.27 -17.00
C ALA A 239 -16.36 3.68 -16.58
N MET A 240 -17.22 4.35 -17.37
CA MET A 240 -17.83 5.62 -17.00
C MET A 240 -18.72 5.49 -15.76
N ASP A 241 -19.61 4.49 -15.70
CA ASP A 241 -20.47 4.24 -14.54
C ASP A 241 -19.66 3.99 -13.26
N TYR A 242 -18.53 3.29 -13.35
CA TYR A 242 -17.63 3.09 -12.21
C TYR A 242 -17.12 4.41 -11.62
N MET A 243 -16.73 5.37 -12.45
CA MET A 243 -16.29 6.70 -12.00
C MET A 243 -17.46 7.56 -11.56
N LEU A 244 -18.48 7.71 -12.42
CA LEU A 244 -19.59 8.64 -12.18
C LEU A 244 -20.40 8.30 -10.93
N SER A 245 -20.58 7.00 -10.63
CA SER A 245 -21.26 6.57 -9.39
C SER A 245 -20.48 6.87 -8.11
N ARG A 246 -19.18 7.19 -8.22
CA ARG A 246 -18.26 7.46 -7.10
C ARG A 246 -17.55 8.80 -7.26
N TRP A 247 -18.12 9.68 -8.08
CA TRP A 247 -17.48 10.92 -8.48
C TRP A 247 -17.00 11.80 -7.31
N PRO A 248 -17.75 11.95 -6.21
CA PRO A 248 -17.25 12.71 -5.06
C PRO A 248 -15.90 12.22 -4.53
N GLY A 249 -15.68 10.90 -4.46
CA GLY A 249 -14.41 10.33 -4.04
C GLY A 249 -13.27 10.52 -5.07
N PHE A 250 -13.57 10.60 -6.37
CA PHE A 250 -12.60 10.94 -7.40
C PHE A 250 -12.28 12.43 -7.42
N ALA A 251 -13.24 13.31 -7.12
CA ALA A 251 -13.07 14.75 -7.11
C ALA A 251 -12.49 15.29 -5.79
N SER A 252 -12.51 14.54 -4.71
CA SER A 252 -12.12 14.98 -3.36
C SER A 252 -10.70 15.57 -3.27
N PHE A 253 -9.78 15.15 -4.13
CA PHE A 253 -8.41 15.67 -4.15
C PHE A 253 -8.34 17.17 -4.53
N ILE A 254 -9.34 17.72 -5.19
CA ILE A 254 -9.40 19.13 -5.55
C ILE A 254 -9.56 20.03 -4.32
N GLU A 255 -10.20 19.50 -3.27
CA GLU A 255 -10.54 20.25 -2.06
C GLU A 255 -9.46 20.14 -0.97
N ASP A 256 -8.47 19.25 -1.12
CA ASP A 256 -7.41 19.06 -0.11
C ASP A 256 -6.06 18.84 -0.77
N GLY A 257 -5.11 19.75 -0.53
CA GLY A 257 -3.77 19.70 -1.10
C GLY A 257 -2.96 18.46 -0.70
N ARG A 258 -3.34 17.76 0.39
CA ARG A 258 -2.68 16.53 0.86
C ARG A 258 -3.08 15.30 0.06
N ALA A 259 -4.28 15.27 -0.50
CA ALA A 259 -4.73 14.13 -1.29
C ALA A 259 -3.84 13.89 -2.52
N CYS A 260 -3.73 12.64 -2.95
CA CYS A 260 -3.01 12.25 -4.16
C CYS A 260 -3.99 11.75 -5.24
N LEU A 261 -3.58 11.77 -6.51
CA LEU A 261 -4.37 11.13 -7.58
C LEU A 261 -4.29 9.60 -7.53
N THR A 262 -3.22 9.04 -6.97
CA THR A 262 -2.97 7.60 -7.05
C THR A 262 -2.72 6.99 -5.69
N ASN A 263 -3.01 5.70 -5.58
CA ASN A 263 -2.68 4.88 -4.42
C ASN A 263 -1.33 4.14 -4.55
N ASN A 264 -0.44 4.62 -5.41
CA ASN A 264 0.81 3.94 -5.74
C ASN A 264 1.73 3.69 -4.53
N ALA A 265 1.62 4.48 -3.45
CA ALA A 265 2.43 4.26 -2.26
C ALA A 265 2.06 2.93 -1.59
N ALA A 266 0.77 2.63 -1.42
CA ALA A 266 0.30 1.35 -0.89
C ALA A 266 0.61 0.19 -1.85
N GLU A 267 0.38 0.37 -3.17
CA GLU A 267 0.71 -0.65 -4.18
C GLU A 267 2.20 -1.02 -4.15
N ARG A 268 3.10 -0.03 -4.05
CA ARG A 268 4.55 -0.28 -3.94
C ARG A 268 4.90 -1.02 -2.65
N ALA A 269 4.27 -0.69 -1.53
CA ALA A 269 4.49 -1.39 -0.26
C ALA A 269 4.06 -2.87 -0.34
N LEU A 270 2.94 -3.17 -1.02
CA LEU A 270 2.45 -4.53 -1.24
C LEU A 270 3.28 -5.34 -2.25
N ARG A 271 4.13 -4.70 -3.05
CA ARG A 271 4.91 -5.38 -4.09
C ARG A 271 5.79 -6.50 -3.53
N GLY A 272 6.40 -6.29 -2.35
CA GLY A 272 7.20 -7.32 -1.67
C GLY A 272 6.39 -8.58 -1.37
N VAL A 273 5.16 -8.43 -0.88
CA VAL A 273 4.23 -9.54 -0.64
C VAL A 273 3.85 -10.24 -1.95
N ALA A 274 3.50 -9.46 -2.98
CA ALA A 274 3.08 -9.99 -4.28
C ALA A 274 4.18 -10.82 -4.97
N LEU A 275 5.44 -10.43 -4.80
CA LEU A 275 6.60 -11.18 -5.29
C LEU A 275 6.87 -12.41 -4.40
N GLY A 276 6.90 -12.21 -3.09
CA GLY A 276 7.23 -13.24 -2.12
C GLY A 276 6.30 -14.45 -2.14
N ARG A 277 4.99 -14.23 -2.28
CA ARG A 277 4.02 -15.34 -2.33
C ARG A 277 4.23 -16.30 -3.51
N LYS A 278 4.98 -15.89 -4.55
CA LYS A 278 5.38 -16.79 -5.65
C LYS A 278 6.50 -17.75 -5.23
N ALA A 279 7.28 -17.38 -4.21
CA ALA A 279 8.39 -18.19 -3.70
C ALA A 279 7.98 -19.06 -2.51
N TRP A 280 7.24 -18.50 -1.53
CA TRP A 280 6.86 -19.24 -0.30
C TRP A 280 5.45 -19.86 -0.35
N LEU A 281 4.67 -19.63 -1.40
CA LEU A 281 3.36 -20.20 -1.75
C LEU A 281 2.24 -19.92 -0.75
N PHE A 282 2.45 -20.11 0.56
CA PHE A 282 1.45 -19.88 1.62
C PHE A 282 2.10 -19.57 2.98
N ALA A 283 1.36 -18.89 3.84
CA ALA A 283 1.65 -18.81 5.27
C ALA A 283 1.20 -20.10 5.97
N GLY A 284 1.99 -20.63 6.87
CA GLY A 284 1.70 -21.92 7.56
C GLY A 284 0.51 -21.86 8.52
N SER A 285 0.09 -20.67 8.95
CA SER A 285 -1.03 -20.44 9.89
C SER A 285 -1.42 -18.96 9.91
N ASP A 286 -2.51 -18.60 10.61
CA ASP A 286 -2.88 -17.20 10.87
C ASP A 286 -1.80 -16.46 11.65
N ARG A 287 -1.19 -17.12 12.64
CA ARG A 287 -0.03 -16.58 13.37
C ARG A 287 1.14 -16.29 12.41
N GLY A 288 1.36 -17.15 11.42
CA GLY A 288 2.34 -16.93 10.35
C GLY A 288 1.97 -15.73 9.48
N GLY A 289 0.69 -15.55 9.16
CA GLY A 289 0.17 -14.37 8.45
C GLY A 289 0.37 -13.09 9.24
N ALA A 290 0.06 -13.08 10.54
CA ALA A 290 0.27 -11.93 11.42
C ALA A 290 1.77 -11.56 11.55
N ARG A 291 2.66 -12.54 11.72
CA ARG A 291 4.11 -12.31 11.71
C ARG A 291 4.61 -11.77 10.36
N THR A 292 3.99 -12.23 9.27
CA THR A 292 4.29 -11.71 7.92
C THR A 292 3.93 -10.23 7.82
N ALA A 293 2.73 -9.84 8.23
CA ALA A 293 2.32 -8.43 8.29
C ALA A 293 3.31 -7.59 9.08
N PHE A 294 3.61 -8.02 10.29
CA PHE A 294 4.53 -7.34 11.19
C PHE A 294 5.90 -7.07 10.53
N VAL A 295 6.56 -8.10 10.02
CA VAL A 295 7.93 -7.96 9.47
C VAL A 295 7.92 -7.19 8.15
N TYR A 296 6.90 -7.37 7.30
CA TYR A 296 6.78 -6.55 6.09
C TYR A 296 6.61 -5.06 6.42
N GLY A 297 5.90 -4.71 7.49
CA GLY A 297 5.80 -3.32 7.97
C GLY A 297 7.16 -2.72 8.29
N LEU A 298 7.98 -3.45 9.03
CA LEU A 298 9.34 -3.03 9.38
C LEU A 298 10.24 -2.88 8.14
N ILE A 299 10.28 -3.89 7.28
CA ILE A 299 11.10 -3.88 6.05
C ILE A 299 10.65 -2.78 5.09
N ALA A 300 9.34 -2.60 4.91
CA ALA A 300 8.81 -1.56 4.03
C ALA A 300 9.15 -0.17 4.57
N THR A 301 9.03 0.04 5.88
CA THR A 301 9.39 1.32 6.52
C THR A 301 10.87 1.63 6.37
N ALA A 302 11.76 0.66 6.59
CA ALA A 302 13.20 0.85 6.36
C ALA A 302 13.47 1.27 4.90
N LYS A 303 12.90 0.55 3.92
CA LYS A 303 13.07 0.86 2.50
C LYS A 303 12.51 2.23 2.10
N LEU A 304 11.38 2.65 2.69
CA LEU A 304 10.79 3.97 2.43
C LEU A 304 11.69 5.12 2.88
N ASN A 305 12.54 4.87 3.89
CA ASN A 305 13.52 5.82 4.41
C ASN A 305 14.92 5.64 3.79
N GLY A 306 15.07 4.81 2.75
CA GLY A 306 16.35 4.57 2.09
C GLY A 306 17.34 3.73 2.90
N ILE A 307 16.86 3.04 3.95
CA ILE A 307 17.66 2.22 4.85
C ILE A 307 17.70 0.78 4.33
N GLU A 308 18.88 0.16 4.37
CA GLU A 308 19.05 -1.25 4.05
C GLU A 308 18.47 -2.11 5.19
N PRO A 309 17.40 -2.90 4.94
CA PRO A 309 16.67 -3.54 6.03
C PRO A 309 17.44 -4.62 6.77
N GLN A 310 18.39 -5.32 6.12
CA GLN A 310 19.18 -6.37 6.77
C GLN A 310 20.14 -5.78 7.78
N ALA A 311 20.87 -4.73 7.39
CA ALA A 311 21.79 -4.04 8.28
C ALA A 311 21.04 -3.41 9.46
N TRP A 312 19.93 -2.72 9.17
CA TRP A 312 19.10 -2.14 10.22
C TRP A 312 18.57 -3.18 11.21
N LEU A 313 18.01 -4.31 10.73
CA LEU A 313 17.50 -5.37 11.60
C LEU A 313 18.61 -6.01 12.46
N ALA A 314 19.82 -6.16 11.92
CA ALA A 314 20.95 -6.68 12.66
C ALA A 314 21.35 -5.75 13.80
N ASP A 315 21.50 -4.45 13.49
CA ASP A 315 21.86 -3.43 14.48
C ASP A 315 20.81 -3.28 15.58
N VAL A 316 19.52 -3.31 15.20
CA VAL A 316 18.41 -3.13 16.14
C VAL A 316 18.24 -4.35 17.07
N LEU A 317 18.34 -5.56 16.54
CA LEU A 317 18.14 -6.78 17.33
C LEU A 317 19.26 -6.98 18.38
N THR A 318 20.41 -6.37 18.19
CA THR A 318 21.53 -6.48 19.13
C THR A 318 21.26 -5.75 20.48
N PRO A 319 20.91 -4.44 20.48
CA PRO A 319 20.71 -3.71 21.73
C PRO A 319 19.28 -3.71 22.25
N ILE A 320 18.27 -4.08 21.46
CA ILE A 320 16.86 -3.78 21.78
C ILE A 320 16.39 -4.35 23.10
N ALA A 321 16.94 -5.52 23.51
CA ALA A 321 16.53 -6.19 24.74
C ALA A 321 16.96 -5.39 25.99
N ASP A 322 18.07 -4.69 25.91
CA ASP A 322 18.68 -3.95 27.03
C ASP A 322 18.47 -2.43 26.93
N MET A 323 17.83 -1.99 25.84
CA MET A 323 17.65 -0.57 25.59
C MET A 323 16.50 0.04 26.41
N PRO A 324 16.73 1.15 27.12
CA PRO A 324 15.68 1.87 27.83
C PRO A 324 14.53 2.27 26.90
N THR A 325 13.29 2.16 27.39
CA THR A 325 12.08 2.49 26.60
C THR A 325 12.11 3.91 26.05
N SER A 326 12.74 4.87 26.77
CA SER A 326 12.89 6.27 26.37
C SER A 326 13.83 6.46 25.17
N ARG A 327 14.69 5.47 24.86
CA ARG A 327 15.64 5.52 23.75
C ARG A 327 15.27 4.66 22.56
N LEU A 328 14.17 3.93 22.61
CA LEU A 328 13.74 3.07 21.50
C LEU A 328 13.47 3.84 20.20
N ASP A 329 13.18 5.12 20.28
CA ASP A 329 12.99 5.97 19.10
C ASP A 329 14.30 6.15 18.29
N ASP A 330 15.48 6.01 18.94
CA ASP A 330 16.79 6.03 18.27
C ASP A 330 16.92 4.87 17.26
N LEU A 331 16.21 3.77 17.49
CA LEU A 331 16.22 2.57 16.65
C LEU A 331 15.24 2.62 15.45
N LEU A 332 14.39 3.63 15.38
CA LEU A 332 13.45 3.76 14.27
C LEU A 332 14.21 4.03 12.96
N PRO A 333 13.76 3.48 11.81
CA PRO A 333 14.50 3.57 10.56
C PRO A 333 14.92 4.99 10.17
N TRP A 334 14.09 5.98 10.44
CA TRP A 334 14.36 7.39 10.09
C TRP A 334 15.28 8.11 11.07
N ASN A 335 15.55 7.54 12.25
CA ASN A 335 16.51 8.05 13.24
C ASN A 335 17.80 7.22 13.24
N TRP A 336 17.75 6.03 12.62
CA TRP A 336 18.90 5.14 12.57
C TRP A 336 20.00 5.71 11.68
N THR A 337 21.18 5.85 12.25
CA THR A 337 22.41 6.20 11.54
C THR A 337 23.36 5.01 11.60
N ALA A 338 24.01 4.67 10.51
CA ALA A 338 24.95 3.54 10.39
C ALA A 338 26.17 3.63 11.36
N THR A 339 26.18 4.58 12.25
CA THR A 339 27.22 4.82 13.26
C THR A 339 27.33 3.69 14.30
N ILE A 340 26.27 2.91 14.49
CA ILE A 340 26.32 1.76 15.42
C ILE A 340 27.17 0.62 14.82
N ALA A 341 27.09 0.39 13.50
CA ALA A 341 27.93 -0.59 12.82
C ALA A 341 29.42 -0.19 12.77
N ALA A 342 29.72 1.08 12.67
CA ALA A 342 31.10 1.58 12.66
C ALA A 342 31.77 1.49 14.05
N ALA A 343 31.01 1.65 15.14
CA ALA A 343 31.52 1.55 16.50
C ALA A 343 31.82 0.09 16.93
N GLN A 344 31.32 -0.92 16.22
CA GLN A 344 31.62 -2.33 16.46
C GLN A 344 32.74 -2.87 15.57
N ALA A 345 33.15 -2.12 14.56
CA ALA A 345 34.26 -2.47 13.65
C ALA A 345 35.60 -1.80 14.03
N ALA A 346 35.62 -0.96 15.05
CA ALA A 346 36.80 -0.32 15.65
C ALA A 346 37.11 -0.94 17.03
#